data_c29ad806ee8384712c5a5aebe0e59c54
#
_entry.id   c29ad806ee8384712c5a5aebe0e59c54
#
_cell.length_a   1.000
_cell.length_b   1.000
_cell.length_c   1.000
_cell.angle_alpha   90.00
_cell.angle_beta   90.00
_cell.angle_gamma   90.00
#
_symmetry.space_group_name_H-M   'P 1'
#
loop_
_entity.id
_entity.type
_entity.pdbx_description
1 polymer ?
#
loop_
_entity_poly.entity_id
_entity_poly.type
_entity_poly.pdbx_seq_one_letter_code
_entity_poly.pdbx_strand_id
1 'polypeptide(L)'
;MAASALANILFPDYTGLMILVIDCSIHKRKAMPHDISLISTIAAGLGLAMLFGYAATRLAMPPLVGYLLAGVLIGPSTPGFVADVALAGQLAEIGVMLLMFGVGLHFSLSDLMAVKRISVPGAIVQIAVATALGAATALYWGWRAGEALVFGLCLSVASTVVLLRALEDRGVLDSVNGRIAVGWLIVEDLAMVLVLVLLPPLSGLLGGEAASGAGNGMGMTLLITLAKVAAFIALMLIVGRRLFP
;
A
#
# COMPACT_ATOMS: atom_id res chain seq x y z
N MET A 1 -6.69 -20.21 21.24
CA MET A 1 -6.73 -21.67 21.55
C MET A 1 -6.28 -22.56 20.40
N ALA A 2 -6.61 -22.32 19.12
CA ALA A 2 -6.16 -23.18 18.02
C ALA A 2 -4.65 -23.11 17.68
N ALA A 3 -4.03 -21.94 17.86
CA ALA A 3 -2.60 -21.76 17.58
C ALA A 3 -1.68 -22.44 18.60
N SER A 4 -2.10 -22.58 19.86
CA SER A 4 -1.36 -23.29 20.90
C SER A 4 -1.38 -24.82 20.72
N ALA A 5 -2.46 -25.34 20.17
CA ALA A 5 -2.57 -26.77 19.86
C ALA A 5 -1.66 -27.20 18.69
N LEU A 6 -1.51 -26.33 17.68
CA LEU A 6 -0.63 -26.60 16.52
C LEU A 6 0.86 -26.52 16.90
N ALA A 7 1.23 -25.59 17.78
CA ALA A 7 2.61 -25.45 18.25
C ALA A 7 3.06 -26.68 19.08
N ASN A 8 2.17 -27.26 19.87
CA ASN A 8 2.46 -28.47 20.66
C ASN A 8 2.65 -29.73 19.80
N ILE A 9 2.08 -29.77 18.61
CA ILE A 9 2.22 -30.94 17.71
C ILE A 9 3.52 -30.86 16.90
N LEU A 10 3.98 -29.65 16.56
CA LEU A 10 5.13 -29.46 15.66
C LEU A 10 6.48 -29.35 16.39
N PHE A 11 6.50 -28.93 17.66
CA PHE A 11 7.74 -28.68 18.40
C PHE A 11 7.61 -29.03 19.89
N PRO A 12 7.60 -30.31 20.29
CA PRO A 12 7.36 -30.73 21.68
C PRO A 12 8.45 -30.25 22.66
N ASP A 13 9.68 -30.04 22.23
CA ASP A 13 10.83 -29.73 23.10
C ASP A 13 11.08 -28.23 23.34
N TYR A 14 10.39 -27.34 22.61
CA TYR A 14 10.60 -25.88 22.70
C TYR A 14 9.41 -25.10 23.28
N THR A 15 8.34 -25.81 23.67
CA THR A 15 7.09 -25.19 24.14
C THR A 15 7.25 -24.41 25.44
N GLY A 16 8.10 -24.87 26.36
CA GLY A 16 8.36 -24.18 27.62
C GLY A 16 9.05 -22.84 27.45
N LEU A 17 10.05 -22.77 26.56
CA LEU A 17 10.81 -21.54 26.30
C LEU A 17 9.98 -20.54 25.50
N MET A 18 9.19 -21.00 24.55
CA MET A 18 8.33 -20.16 23.70
C MET A 18 7.16 -19.55 24.50
N ILE A 19 6.56 -20.32 25.40
CA ILE A 19 5.51 -19.82 26.32
C ILE A 19 6.11 -18.79 27.28
N LEU A 20 7.31 -18.99 27.82
CA LEU A 20 7.99 -18.07 28.72
C LEU A 20 8.39 -16.77 28.04
N VAL A 21 8.82 -16.84 26.76
CA VAL A 21 9.14 -15.64 25.94
C VAL A 21 7.87 -14.86 25.58
N ILE A 22 6.77 -15.58 25.24
CA ILE A 22 5.48 -14.95 24.90
C ILE A 22 4.87 -14.32 26.17
N ASP A 23 4.91 -15.01 27.31
CA ASP A 23 4.35 -14.50 28.57
C ASP A 23 5.16 -13.34 29.14
N CYS A 24 6.49 -13.38 29.02
CA CYS A 24 7.36 -12.25 29.36
C CYS A 24 7.13 -11.03 28.46
N SER A 25 6.79 -11.24 27.17
CA SER A 25 6.46 -10.18 26.23
C SER A 25 5.07 -9.57 26.47
N ILE A 26 4.11 -10.39 26.91
CA ILE A 26 2.73 -9.96 27.19
C ILE A 26 2.65 -9.22 28.55
N HIS A 27 3.41 -9.63 29.56
CA HIS A 27 3.34 -9.04 30.90
C HIS A 27 4.04 -7.69 31.05
N LYS A 28 4.87 -7.27 30.07
CA LYS A 28 5.55 -5.97 30.07
C LYS A 28 4.78 -4.83 29.37
N ARG A 29 3.59 -5.09 28.85
CA ARG A 29 2.72 -4.01 28.34
C ARG A 29 1.94 -3.36 29.50
N LYS A 30 2.58 -2.55 30.29
CA LYS A 30 1.87 -1.49 31.00
C LYS A 30 1.30 -0.59 29.91
N ALA A 31 -0.02 -0.67 29.69
CA ALA A 31 -0.73 0.27 28.84
C ALA A 31 -0.44 1.68 29.33
N MET A 32 0.36 2.44 28.60
CA MET A 32 0.50 3.87 28.85
C MET A 32 -0.85 4.53 28.60
N PRO A 33 -1.23 5.56 29.37
CA PRO A 33 -2.45 6.32 29.12
C PRO A 33 -2.49 6.75 27.64
N HIS A 34 -3.63 6.63 26.98
CA HIS A 34 -3.79 6.85 25.53
C HIS A 34 -3.19 8.18 25.05
N ASP A 35 -3.27 9.25 25.84
CA ASP A 35 -2.76 10.58 25.49
C ASP A 35 -1.22 10.63 25.42
N ILE A 36 -0.53 9.90 26.30
CA ILE A 36 0.95 9.83 26.31
C ILE A 36 1.45 8.99 25.14
N SER A 37 0.74 7.94 24.76
CA SER A 37 1.09 7.08 23.64
C SER A 37 1.08 7.84 22.31
N LEU A 38 0.06 8.68 22.07
CA LEU A 38 -0.05 9.48 20.86
C LEU A 38 1.11 10.50 20.74
N ILE A 39 1.33 11.27 21.80
CA ILE A 39 2.37 12.29 21.81
C ILE A 39 3.77 11.66 21.64
N SER A 40 4.04 10.57 22.38
CA SER A 40 5.33 9.88 22.29
C SER A 40 5.56 9.23 20.92
N THR A 41 4.52 8.65 20.30
CA THR A 41 4.60 8.06 18.95
C THR A 41 4.87 9.14 17.91
N ILE A 42 4.17 10.27 17.95
CA ILE A 42 4.39 11.37 17.01
C ILE A 42 5.78 11.99 17.23
N ALA A 43 6.14 12.30 18.46
CA ALA A 43 7.42 12.95 18.76
C ALA A 43 8.61 12.06 18.39
N ALA A 44 8.58 10.77 18.74
CA ALA A 44 9.63 9.83 18.38
C ALA A 44 9.65 9.58 16.87
N GLY A 45 8.49 9.38 16.24
CA GLY A 45 8.39 9.14 14.80
C GLY A 45 8.91 10.30 13.98
N LEU A 46 8.41 11.51 14.21
CA LEU A 46 8.86 12.70 13.47
C LEU A 46 10.30 13.10 13.82
N GLY A 47 10.69 13.02 15.11
CA GLY A 47 12.04 13.35 15.54
C GLY A 47 13.09 12.44 14.93
N LEU A 48 12.88 11.11 14.96
CA LEU A 48 13.78 10.14 14.33
C LEU A 48 13.73 10.23 12.80
N ALA A 49 12.56 10.44 12.20
CA ALA A 49 12.46 10.63 10.76
C ALA A 49 13.26 11.86 10.30
N MET A 50 13.18 12.98 11.03
CA MET A 50 13.96 14.18 10.72
C MET A 50 15.47 13.92 10.88
N LEU A 51 15.89 13.26 11.94
CA LEU A 51 17.30 12.96 12.21
C LEU A 51 17.89 12.05 11.14
N PHE A 52 17.22 10.91 10.86
CA PHE A 52 17.71 9.93 9.89
C PHE A 52 17.51 10.41 8.44
N GLY A 53 16.43 11.18 8.15
CA GLY A 53 16.25 11.81 6.86
C GLY A 53 17.37 12.80 6.55
N TYR A 54 17.74 13.63 7.52
CA TYR A 54 18.89 14.52 7.39
C TYR A 54 20.22 13.74 7.23
N ALA A 55 20.43 12.69 8.00
CA ALA A 55 21.62 11.84 7.86
C ALA A 55 21.68 11.18 6.47
N ALA A 56 20.56 10.68 5.95
CA ALA A 56 20.49 10.11 4.60
C ALA A 56 20.86 11.13 3.52
N THR A 57 20.36 12.36 3.61
CA THR A 57 20.73 13.43 2.65
C THR A 57 22.21 13.76 2.70
N ARG A 58 22.83 13.73 3.89
CA ARG A 58 24.28 13.92 4.04
C ARG A 58 25.10 12.81 3.41
N LEU A 59 24.53 11.61 3.31
CA LEU A 59 25.14 10.45 2.65
C LEU A 59 24.78 10.35 1.15
N ALA A 60 24.22 11.41 0.56
CA ALA A 60 23.74 11.46 -0.83
C ALA A 60 22.67 10.38 -1.15
N MET A 61 21.93 9.93 -0.13
CA MET A 61 20.78 9.03 -0.26
C MET A 61 19.46 9.79 -0.18
N PRO A 62 18.37 9.28 -0.80
CA PRO A 62 17.04 9.88 -0.63
C PRO A 62 16.62 9.91 0.85
N PRO A 63 15.98 11.00 1.33
CA PRO A 63 15.50 11.11 2.72
C PRO A 63 14.59 9.97 3.15
N LEU A 64 13.90 9.37 2.20
CA LEU A 64 12.99 8.23 2.38
C LEU A 64 13.68 7.02 3.04
N VAL A 65 14.95 6.78 2.71
CA VAL A 65 15.75 5.73 3.34
C VAL A 65 15.89 5.99 4.84
N GLY A 66 16.12 7.26 5.21
CA GLY A 66 16.16 7.66 6.62
C GLY A 66 14.82 7.46 7.34
N TYR A 67 13.71 7.78 6.69
CA TYR A 67 12.37 7.57 7.25
C TYR A 67 12.06 6.09 7.50
N LEU A 68 12.46 5.22 6.56
CA LEU A 68 12.33 3.77 6.73
C LEU A 68 13.15 3.25 7.91
N LEU A 69 14.40 3.70 8.03
CA LEU A 69 15.26 3.34 9.18
C LEU A 69 14.65 3.81 10.52
N ALA A 70 14.10 5.03 10.55
CA ALA A 70 13.41 5.54 11.73
C ALA A 70 12.22 4.63 12.11
N GLY A 71 11.41 4.23 11.14
CA GLY A 71 10.27 3.32 11.34
C GLY A 71 10.70 1.94 11.84
N VAL A 72 11.79 1.38 11.33
CA VAL A 72 12.34 0.09 11.82
C VAL A 72 12.80 0.21 13.26
N LEU A 73 13.45 1.32 13.64
CA LEU A 73 13.97 1.52 15.01
C LEU A 73 12.87 1.60 16.06
N ILE A 74 11.74 2.23 15.76
CA ILE A 74 10.60 2.34 16.69
C ILE A 74 9.51 1.30 16.43
N GLY A 75 9.77 0.38 15.51
CA GLY A 75 8.86 -0.69 15.14
C GLY A 75 8.85 -1.84 16.14
N PRO A 76 7.85 -2.74 16.04
CA PRO A 76 7.65 -3.84 17.00
C PRO A 76 8.75 -4.91 16.95
N SER A 77 9.56 -4.94 15.89
CA SER A 77 10.64 -5.92 15.70
C SER A 77 11.96 -5.50 16.35
N THR A 78 12.07 -4.24 16.81
CA THR A 78 13.30 -3.71 17.41
C THR A 78 13.14 -3.61 18.93
N PRO A 79 14.09 -4.10 19.74
CA PRO A 79 14.02 -3.97 21.19
C PRO A 79 14.18 -2.51 21.62
N GLY A 80 13.33 -2.05 22.56
CA GLY A 80 13.39 -0.68 23.09
C GLY A 80 12.04 0.01 23.10
N PHE A 81 12.01 1.29 22.72
CA PHE A 81 10.76 2.04 22.58
C PHE A 81 10.01 1.55 21.33
N VAL A 82 8.80 1.08 21.54
CA VAL A 82 7.90 0.67 20.46
C VAL A 82 6.78 1.69 20.33
N ALA A 83 6.69 2.32 19.15
CA ALA A 83 5.59 3.21 18.82
C ALA A 83 4.27 2.44 18.70
N ASP A 84 3.16 3.13 18.92
CA ASP A 84 1.84 2.55 18.70
C ASP A 84 1.58 2.36 17.21
N VAL A 85 1.59 1.09 16.77
CA VAL A 85 1.45 0.72 15.36
C VAL A 85 0.09 1.13 14.80
N ALA A 86 -0.98 1.07 15.60
CA ALA A 86 -2.31 1.46 15.18
C ALA A 86 -2.40 2.97 14.93
N LEU A 87 -1.83 3.77 15.85
CA LEU A 87 -1.73 5.22 15.67
C LEU A 87 -0.84 5.60 14.49
N ALA A 88 0.31 4.92 14.33
CA ALA A 88 1.21 5.14 13.20
C ALA A 88 0.50 4.86 11.86
N GLY A 89 -0.31 3.79 11.80
CA GLY A 89 -1.15 3.48 10.63
C GLY A 89 -2.14 4.59 10.30
N GLN A 90 -2.89 5.09 11.29
CA GLN A 90 -3.85 6.19 11.10
C GLN A 90 -3.16 7.49 10.63
N LEU A 91 -1.99 7.82 11.19
CA LEU A 91 -1.20 8.97 10.76
C LEU A 91 -0.69 8.80 9.32
N ALA A 92 -0.30 7.59 8.94
CA ALA A 92 0.11 7.28 7.57
C ALA A 92 -1.05 7.46 6.58
N GLU A 93 -2.26 7.02 6.92
CA GLU A 93 -3.46 7.23 6.09
C GLU A 93 -3.75 8.73 5.88
N ILE A 94 -3.68 9.54 6.94
CA ILE A 94 -3.83 10.99 6.83
C ILE A 94 -2.74 11.57 5.93
N GLY A 95 -1.48 11.12 6.08
CA GLY A 95 -0.36 11.55 5.25
C GLY A 95 -0.58 11.23 3.77
N VAL A 96 -1.08 10.05 3.45
CA VAL A 96 -1.42 9.64 2.08
C VAL A 96 -2.56 10.49 1.51
N MET A 97 -3.61 10.76 2.29
CA MET A 97 -4.72 11.63 1.86
C MET A 97 -4.22 13.04 1.52
N LEU A 98 -3.38 13.63 2.37
CA LEU A 98 -2.81 14.97 2.14
C LEU A 98 -1.88 14.99 0.93
N LEU A 99 -1.08 13.93 0.75
CA LEU A 99 -0.22 13.79 -0.42
C LEU A 99 -1.05 13.70 -1.72
N MET A 100 -2.06 12.85 -1.76
CA MET A 100 -2.92 12.69 -2.94
C MET A 100 -3.70 13.97 -3.25
N PHE A 101 -4.13 14.70 -2.22
CA PHE A 101 -4.73 16.03 -2.38
C PHE A 101 -3.73 17.01 -3.00
N GLY A 102 -2.49 17.05 -2.50
CA GLY A 102 -1.42 17.89 -3.05
C GLY A 102 -1.12 17.58 -4.52
N VAL A 103 -1.01 16.29 -4.87
CA VAL A 103 -0.83 15.84 -6.27
C VAL A 103 -2.01 16.27 -7.14
N GLY A 104 -3.24 16.10 -6.63
CA GLY A 104 -4.45 16.50 -7.36
C GLY A 104 -4.54 18.01 -7.66
N LEU A 105 -3.95 18.85 -6.81
CA LEU A 105 -3.88 20.30 -7.05
C LEU A 105 -2.90 20.69 -8.17
N HIS A 106 -1.82 19.93 -8.34
CA HIS A 106 -0.78 20.23 -9.33
C HIS A 106 -0.99 19.56 -10.68
N PHE A 107 -1.81 18.51 -10.74
CA PHE A 107 -2.02 17.73 -11.95
C PHE A 107 -3.43 17.90 -12.50
N SER A 108 -3.52 18.45 -13.71
CA SER A 108 -4.81 18.65 -14.37
C SER A 108 -5.18 17.49 -15.30
N LEU A 109 -6.48 17.28 -15.52
CA LEU A 109 -6.98 16.29 -16.47
C LEU A 109 -6.49 16.57 -17.90
N SER A 110 -6.23 17.84 -18.25
CA SER A 110 -5.66 18.26 -19.53
C SER A 110 -4.22 17.74 -19.70
N ASP A 111 -3.42 17.72 -18.63
CA ASP A 111 -2.05 17.19 -18.67
C ASP A 111 -2.03 15.69 -18.93
N LEU A 112 -2.94 14.95 -18.26
CA LEU A 112 -3.12 13.52 -18.53
C LEU A 112 -3.52 13.26 -19.99
N MET A 113 -4.45 14.06 -20.51
CA MET A 113 -4.90 13.92 -21.90
C MET A 113 -3.79 14.21 -22.91
N ALA A 114 -2.87 15.13 -22.61
CA ALA A 114 -1.71 15.44 -23.44
C ALA A 114 -0.73 14.26 -23.55
N VAL A 115 -0.54 13.49 -22.48
CA VAL A 115 0.45 12.39 -22.42
C VAL A 115 -0.15 11.00 -22.57
N LYS A 116 -1.48 10.86 -22.65
CA LYS A 116 -2.20 9.57 -22.65
C LYS A 116 -1.70 8.56 -23.70
N ARG A 117 -1.24 9.04 -24.87
CA ARG A 117 -0.77 8.17 -25.95
C ARG A 117 0.48 7.36 -25.58
N ILE A 118 1.25 7.85 -24.60
CA ILE A 118 2.46 7.18 -24.09
C ILE A 118 2.17 6.54 -22.74
N SER A 119 1.52 7.26 -21.84
CA SER A 119 1.28 6.81 -20.48
C SER A 119 0.35 5.60 -20.40
N VAL A 120 -0.73 5.57 -21.20
CA VAL A 120 -1.68 4.44 -21.15
C VAL A 120 -1.07 3.12 -21.65
N PRO A 121 -0.51 3.05 -22.87
CA PRO A 121 0.09 1.79 -23.34
C PRO A 121 1.31 1.39 -22.50
N GLY A 122 2.09 2.38 -22.01
CA GLY A 122 3.23 2.13 -21.15
C GLY A 122 2.83 1.49 -19.84
N ALA A 123 1.84 2.04 -19.14
CA ALA A 123 1.34 1.47 -17.90
C ALA A 123 0.78 0.05 -18.09
N ILE A 124 0.01 -0.19 -19.16
CA ILE A 124 -0.53 -1.52 -19.48
C ILE A 124 0.60 -2.53 -19.70
N VAL A 125 1.61 -2.19 -20.48
CA VAL A 125 2.76 -3.08 -20.74
C VAL A 125 3.54 -3.34 -19.46
N GLN A 126 3.81 -2.32 -18.66
CA GLN A 126 4.49 -2.47 -17.36
C GLN A 126 3.71 -3.41 -16.44
N ILE A 127 2.42 -3.15 -16.22
CA ILE A 127 1.58 -3.99 -15.36
C ILE A 127 1.60 -5.44 -15.87
N ALA A 128 1.44 -5.66 -17.17
CA ALA A 128 1.43 -7.00 -17.75
C ALA A 128 2.77 -7.72 -17.56
N VAL A 129 3.89 -7.06 -17.85
CA VAL A 129 5.23 -7.65 -17.72
C VAL A 129 5.58 -7.91 -16.27
N ALA A 130 5.37 -6.94 -15.38
CA ALA A 130 5.66 -7.08 -13.95
C ALA A 130 4.78 -8.17 -13.31
N THR A 131 3.48 -8.21 -13.65
CA THR A 131 2.57 -9.27 -13.20
C THR A 131 3.02 -10.65 -13.70
N ALA A 132 3.41 -10.78 -14.97
CA ALA A 132 3.88 -12.03 -15.52
C ALA A 132 5.17 -12.53 -14.85
N LEU A 133 6.14 -11.64 -14.62
CA LEU A 133 7.39 -11.98 -13.92
C LEU A 133 7.15 -12.34 -12.46
N GLY A 134 6.32 -11.57 -11.75
CA GLY A 134 5.94 -11.86 -10.37
C GLY A 134 5.18 -13.18 -10.25
N ALA A 135 4.21 -13.41 -11.14
CA ALA A 135 3.46 -14.66 -11.17
C ALA A 135 4.36 -15.87 -11.49
N ALA A 136 5.28 -15.74 -12.46
CA ALA A 136 6.24 -16.79 -12.77
C ALA A 136 7.12 -17.14 -11.57
N THR A 137 7.57 -16.13 -10.81
CA THR A 137 8.34 -16.33 -9.59
C THR A 137 7.55 -17.05 -8.52
N ALA A 138 6.30 -16.66 -8.29
CA ALA A 138 5.43 -17.32 -7.31
C ALA A 138 5.06 -18.77 -7.71
N LEU A 139 4.82 -19.02 -9.00
CA LEU A 139 4.62 -20.38 -9.53
C LEU A 139 5.87 -21.25 -9.33
N TYR A 140 7.06 -20.68 -9.52
CA TYR A 140 8.32 -21.39 -9.25
C TYR A 140 8.46 -21.77 -7.78
N TRP A 141 7.92 -20.97 -6.85
CA TRP A 141 7.86 -21.28 -5.42
C TRP A 141 6.73 -22.27 -5.07
N GLY A 142 5.97 -22.74 -6.03
CA GLY A 142 4.90 -23.72 -5.84
C GLY A 142 3.55 -23.14 -5.42
N TRP A 143 3.34 -21.84 -5.58
CA TRP A 143 2.05 -21.22 -5.30
C TRP A 143 1.01 -21.59 -6.35
N ARG A 144 -0.28 -21.51 -6.00
CA ARG A 144 -1.36 -21.74 -6.96
C ARG A 144 -1.43 -20.60 -7.96
N ALA A 145 -1.96 -20.87 -9.16
CA ALA A 145 -2.03 -19.88 -10.25
C ALA A 145 -2.75 -18.58 -9.87
N GLY A 146 -3.85 -18.68 -9.08
CA GLY A 146 -4.57 -17.48 -8.61
C GLY A 146 -3.76 -16.65 -7.62
N GLU A 147 -3.11 -17.30 -6.66
CA GLU A 147 -2.24 -16.64 -5.68
C GLU A 147 -1.03 -15.99 -6.38
N ALA A 148 -0.44 -16.70 -7.35
CA ALA A 148 0.67 -16.21 -8.15
C ALA A 148 0.28 -14.97 -8.99
N LEU A 149 -0.91 -14.98 -9.58
CA LEU A 149 -1.42 -13.83 -10.32
C LEU A 149 -1.59 -12.60 -9.40
N VAL A 150 -2.21 -12.79 -8.24
CA VAL A 150 -2.41 -11.71 -7.25
C VAL A 150 -1.06 -11.17 -6.77
N PHE A 151 -0.11 -12.05 -6.47
CA PHE A 151 1.25 -11.66 -6.09
C PHE A 151 1.93 -10.84 -7.19
N GLY A 152 1.83 -11.28 -8.45
CA GLY A 152 2.36 -10.54 -9.59
C GLY A 152 1.72 -9.15 -9.77
N LEU A 153 0.40 -9.05 -9.60
CA LEU A 153 -0.31 -7.78 -9.60
C LEU A 153 0.17 -6.86 -8.47
N CYS A 154 0.37 -7.38 -7.26
CA CYS A 154 0.92 -6.59 -6.16
C CYS A 154 2.33 -6.06 -6.46
N LEU A 155 3.18 -6.83 -7.12
CA LEU A 155 4.52 -6.41 -7.51
C LEU A 155 4.53 -5.41 -8.68
N SER A 156 3.45 -5.35 -9.46
CA SER A 156 3.38 -4.44 -10.61
C SER A 156 3.13 -2.98 -10.23
N VAL A 157 2.74 -2.72 -8.98
CA VAL A 157 2.38 -1.37 -8.52
C VAL A 157 3.63 -0.57 -8.17
N ALA A 158 3.87 0.53 -8.88
CA ALA A 158 4.93 1.47 -8.57
C ALA A 158 4.50 2.45 -7.46
N SER A 159 5.47 2.98 -6.70
CA SER A 159 5.18 3.94 -5.65
C SER A 159 5.08 5.36 -6.18
N THR A 160 3.87 5.89 -6.23
CA THR A 160 3.57 7.27 -6.62
C THR A 160 4.34 8.28 -5.77
N VAL A 161 4.41 8.05 -4.44
CA VAL A 161 5.12 8.93 -3.49
C VAL A 161 6.62 9.01 -3.79
N VAL A 162 7.25 7.85 -4.01
CA VAL A 162 8.69 7.77 -4.25
C VAL A 162 9.05 8.45 -5.57
N LEU A 163 8.27 8.20 -6.62
CA LEU A 163 8.54 8.78 -7.93
C LEU A 163 8.32 10.30 -7.94
N LEU A 164 7.22 10.78 -7.35
CA LEU A 164 6.96 12.23 -7.24
C LEU A 164 8.09 12.94 -6.51
N ARG A 165 8.51 12.43 -5.36
CA ARG A 165 9.63 13.00 -4.62
C ARG A 165 10.93 13.00 -5.43
N ALA A 166 11.23 11.92 -6.14
CA ALA A 166 12.42 11.85 -6.98
C ALA A 166 12.38 12.83 -8.16
N LEU A 167 11.21 13.13 -8.71
CA LEU A 167 11.03 14.14 -9.76
C LEU A 167 11.12 15.57 -9.21
N GLU A 168 10.54 15.83 -8.04
CA GLU A 168 10.64 17.10 -7.32
C GLU A 168 12.08 17.43 -6.96
N ASP A 169 12.81 16.50 -6.32
CA ASP A 169 14.21 16.66 -5.90
C ASP A 169 15.13 16.96 -7.09
N ARG A 170 14.77 16.48 -8.28
CA ARG A 170 15.52 16.75 -9.52
C ARG A 170 15.03 17.98 -10.27
N GLY A 171 13.96 18.62 -9.83
CA GLY A 171 13.36 19.79 -10.50
C GLY A 171 12.81 19.49 -11.89
N VAL A 172 12.40 18.23 -12.17
CA VAL A 172 11.92 17.82 -13.49
C VAL A 172 10.43 17.45 -13.51
N LEU A 173 9.70 17.72 -12.44
CA LEU A 173 8.29 17.38 -12.32
C LEU A 173 7.46 18.00 -13.46
N ASP A 174 7.67 19.28 -13.77
CA ASP A 174 6.95 20.04 -14.80
C ASP A 174 7.47 19.79 -16.22
N SER A 175 8.52 18.99 -16.37
CA SER A 175 9.06 18.61 -17.67
C SER A 175 8.11 17.68 -18.44
N VAL A 176 8.29 17.55 -19.75
CA VAL A 176 7.52 16.60 -20.56
C VAL A 176 7.66 15.17 -20.01
N ASN A 177 8.86 14.78 -19.64
CA ASN A 177 9.13 13.45 -19.06
C ASN A 177 8.49 13.28 -17.68
N GLY A 178 8.51 14.32 -16.84
CA GLY A 178 7.83 14.34 -15.54
C GLY A 178 6.32 14.15 -15.70
N ARG A 179 5.68 14.89 -16.60
CA ARG A 179 4.24 14.75 -16.91
C ARG A 179 3.89 13.36 -17.46
N ILE A 180 4.74 12.78 -18.30
CA ILE A 180 4.55 11.40 -18.78
C ILE A 180 4.62 10.42 -17.59
N ALA A 181 5.61 10.55 -16.73
CA ALA A 181 5.79 9.68 -15.56
C ALA A 181 4.60 9.79 -14.59
N VAL A 182 4.14 11.00 -14.28
CA VAL A 182 2.96 11.22 -13.41
C VAL A 182 1.69 10.66 -14.09
N GLY A 183 1.50 10.92 -15.38
CA GLY A 183 0.38 10.36 -16.13
C GLY A 183 0.38 8.83 -16.16
N TRP A 184 1.56 8.22 -16.21
CA TRP A 184 1.74 6.77 -16.13
C TRP A 184 1.29 6.21 -14.78
N LEU A 185 1.72 6.83 -13.68
CA LEU A 185 1.29 6.44 -12.33
C LEU A 185 -0.21 6.57 -12.12
N ILE A 186 -0.83 7.65 -12.61
CA ILE A 186 -2.28 7.83 -12.51
C ILE A 186 -3.04 6.72 -13.24
N VAL A 187 -2.58 6.33 -14.42
CA VAL A 187 -3.19 5.21 -15.16
C VAL A 187 -3.02 3.90 -14.40
N GLU A 188 -1.85 3.68 -13.81
CA GLU A 188 -1.55 2.50 -12.99
C GLU A 188 -2.44 2.45 -11.75
N ASP A 189 -2.54 3.54 -10.99
CA ASP A 189 -3.41 3.63 -9.81
C ASP A 189 -4.88 3.37 -10.18
N LEU A 190 -5.35 3.94 -11.30
CA LEU A 190 -6.71 3.72 -11.78
C LEU A 190 -6.97 2.25 -12.17
N ALA A 191 -5.99 1.62 -12.82
CA ALA A 191 -6.05 0.19 -13.15
C ALA A 191 -6.09 -0.67 -11.90
N MET A 192 -5.30 -0.33 -10.87
CA MET A 192 -5.27 -1.07 -9.60
C MET A 192 -6.55 -0.91 -8.79
N VAL A 193 -7.18 0.27 -8.78
CA VAL A 193 -8.51 0.44 -8.19
C VAL A 193 -9.51 -0.52 -8.85
N LEU A 194 -9.49 -0.62 -10.18
CA LEU A 194 -10.35 -1.54 -10.90
C LEU A 194 -10.06 -3.01 -10.53
N VAL A 195 -8.78 -3.39 -10.46
CA VAL A 195 -8.35 -4.72 -10.03
C VAL A 195 -8.85 -5.03 -8.61
N LEU A 196 -8.64 -4.12 -7.65
CA LEU A 196 -9.05 -4.30 -6.25
C LEU A 196 -10.57 -4.48 -6.12
N VAL A 197 -11.35 -3.75 -6.92
CA VAL A 197 -12.81 -3.87 -6.93
C VAL A 197 -13.29 -5.18 -7.57
N LEU A 198 -12.57 -5.66 -8.59
CA LEU A 198 -12.92 -6.91 -9.29
C LEU A 198 -12.39 -8.17 -8.59
N LEU A 199 -11.33 -8.07 -7.79
CA LEU A 199 -10.70 -9.20 -7.14
C LEU A 199 -11.64 -10.00 -6.22
N PRO A 200 -12.46 -9.39 -5.31
CA PRO A 200 -13.40 -10.11 -4.46
C PRO A 200 -14.45 -10.92 -5.24
N PRO A 201 -15.13 -10.39 -6.27
CA PRO A 201 -16.05 -11.18 -7.09
C PRO A 201 -15.38 -12.31 -7.87
N LEU A 202 -14.09 -12.18 -8.22
CA LEU A 202 -13.33 -13.16 -8.97
C LEU A 202 -12.59 -14.18 -8.09
N SER A 203 -12.62 -14.02 -6.76
CA SER A 203 -11.87 -14.89 -5.83
C SER A 203 -12.17 -16.37 -6.03
N GLY A 204 -13.43 -16.75 -6.27
CA GLY A 204 -13.83 -18.13 -6.54
C GLY A 204 -13.20 -18.73 -7.81
N LEU A 205 -12.98 -17.93 -8.86
CA LEU A 205 -12.27 -18.34 -10.09
C LEU A 205 -10.76 -18.48 -9.87
N LEU A 206 -10.22 -17.70 -8.95
CA LEU A 206 -8.79 -17.70 -8.62
C LEU A 206 -8.41 -18.78 -7.58
N GLY A 207 -9.36 -19.64 -7.18
CA GLY A 207 -9.12 -20.73 -6.24
C GLY A 207 -9.18 -20.30 -4.76
N GLY A 208 -9.71 -19.12 -4.48
CA GLY A 208 -10.02 -18.64 -3.12
C GLY A 208 -11.40 -19.09 -2.66
N GLU A 209 -11.73 -18.86 -1.39
CA GLU A 209 -13.09 -19.06 -0.89
C GLU A 209 -14.04 -18.05 -1.58
N ALA A 210 -15.14 -18.57 -2.14
CA ALA A 210 -16.17 -17.70 -2.72
C ALA A 210 -16.70 -16.78 -1.62
N ALA A 211 -16.73 -15.47 -1.90
CA ALA A 211 -17.29 -14.48 -0.96
C ALA A 211 -18.67 -14.93 -0.52
N SER A 212 -18.84 -15.14 0.79
CA SER A 212 -20.07 -15.61 1.42
C SER A 212 -21.18 -14.58 1.18
N GLY A 213 -21.98 -14.78 0.14
CA GLY A 213 -23.04 -13.86 -0.29
C GLY A 213 -23.49 -14.05 -1.73
N ALA A 214 -22.89 -14.97 -2.47
CA ALA A 214 -23.23 -15.26 -3.87
C ALA A 214 -24.52 -16.12 -3.99
N GLY A 215 -25.63 -15.70 -3.38
CA GLY A 215 -26.95 -16.18 -3.74
C GLY A 215 -27.37 -15.75 -5.16
N ASN A 216 -26.74 -14.69 -5.67
CA ASN A 216 -26.86 -14.24 -7.06
C ASN A 216 -25.64 -14.72 -7.81
N GLY A 217 -25.83 -15.35 -8.98
CA GLY A 217 -24.71 -15.89 -9.78
C GLY A 217 -23.59 -14.85 -10.00
N MET A 218 -22.36 -15.34 -10.18
CA MET A 218 -21.13 -14.52 -10.34
C MET A 218 -21.31 -13.32 -11.29
N GLY A 219 -22.06 -13.51 -12.38
CA GLY A 219 -22.35 -12.44 -13.35
C GLY A 219 -23.13 -11.27 -12.75
N MET A 220 -24.10 -11.53 -11.86
CA MET A 220 -24.86 -10.50 -11.19
C MET A 220 -24.00 -9.72 -10.18
N THR A 221 -23.14 -10.40 -9.44
CA THR A 221 -22.20 -9.77 -8.51
C THR A 221 -21.23 -8.84 -9.25
N LEU A 222 -20.67 -9.29 -10.37
CA LEU A 222 -19.82 -8.46 -11.24
C LEU A 222 -20.58 -7.26 -11.80
N LEU A 223 -21.81 -7.45 -12.28
CA LEU A 223 -22.63 -6.36 -12.83
C LEU A 223 -22.91 -5.30 -11.76
N ILE A 224 -23.33 -5.72 -10.57
CA ILE A 224 -23.61 -4.81 -9.45
C ILE A 224 -22.34 -4.06 -9.04
N THR A 225 -21.19 -4.73 -8.99
CA THR A 225 -19.92 -4.12 -8.63
C THR A 225 -19.51 -3.08 -9.66
N LEU A 226 -19.56 -3.41 -10.95
CA LEU A 226 -19.26 -2.46 -12.03
C LEU A 226 -20.27 -1.28 -12.05
N ALA A 227 -21.54 -1.53 -11.80
CA ALA A 227 -22.54 -0.46 -11.70
C ALA A 227 -22.25 0.50 -10.53
N LYS A 228 -21.83 -0.01 -9.37
CA LYS A 228 -21.41 0.82 -8.22
C LYS A 228 -20.21 1.69 -8.55
N VAL A 229 -19.19 1.11 -9.22
CA VAL A 229 -17.99 1.87 -9.65
C VAL A 229 -18.37 2.95 -10.67
N ALA A 230 -19.16 2.61 -11.66
CA ALA A 230 -19.62 3.57 -12.66
C ALA A 230 -20.45 4.71 -12.04
N ALA A 231 -21.34 4.39 -11.09
CA ALA A 231 -22.12 5.36 -10.34
C ALA A 231 -21.22 6.28 -9.49
N PHE A 232 -20.20 5.72 -8.84
CA PHE A 232 -19.23 6.49 -8.06
C PHE A 232 -18.43 7.45 -8.95
N ILE A 233 -17.91 6.97 -10.08
CA ILE A 233 -17.18 7.81 -11.05
C ILE A 233 -18.08 8.92 -11.59
N ALA A 234 -19.30 8.61 -11.99
CA ALA A 234 -20.27 9.58 -12.46
C ALA A 234 -20.59 10.65 -11.39
N LEU A 235 -20.81 10.21 -10.14
CA LEU A 235 -21.01 11.11 -9.01
C LEU A 235 -19.84 12.05 -8.82
N MET A 236 -18.62 11.53 -8.80
CA MET A 236 -17.40 12.32 -8.62
C MET A 236 -17.17 13.31 -9.76
N LEU A 237 -17.43 12.92 -11.00
CA LEU A 237 -17.34 13.82 -12.16
C LEU A 237 -18.38 14.94 -12.13
N ILE A 238 -19.62 14.63 -11.73
CA ILE A 238 -20.70 15.61 -11.63
C ILE A 238 -20.45 16.58 -10.47
N VAL A 239 -20.14 16.05 -9.30
CA VAL A 239 -19.88 16.84 -8.08
C VAL A 239 -18.60 17.64 -8.23
N GLY A 240 -17.53 17.02 -8.73
CA GLY A 240 -16.24 17.69 -8.94
C GLY A 240 -16.36 18.87 -9.90
N ARG A 241 -17.02 18.69 -11.05
CA ARG A 241 -17.25 19.80 -12.01
C ARG A 241 -18.14 20.93 -11.46
N ARG A 242 -19.01 20.62 -10.50
CA ARG A 242 -19.94 21.60 -9.96
C ARG A 242 -19.38 22.36 -8.74
N LEU A 243 -18.49 21.73 -7.97
CA LEU A 243 -17.87 22.29 -6.78
C LEU A 243 -16.55 23.00 -7.07
N PHE A 244 -15.81 22.54 -8.09
CA PHE A 244 -14.51 23.07 -8.50
C PHE A 244 -14.54 23.43 -10.00
N PRO A 245 -15.14 24.60 -10.34
CA PRO A 245 -15.21 25.09 -11.72
C PRO A 245 -13.83 25.50 -12.26
#